data_405a6358f2a7bfab8421409cb1e117e0
#
_entry.id   405a6358f2a7bfab8421409cb1e117e0
#
_cell.length_a   1.000
_cell.length_b   1.000
_cell.length_c   1.000
_cell.angle_alpha   90.00
_cell.angle_beta   90.00
_cell.angle_gamma   90.00
#
_symmetry.space_group_name_H-M   'P 1'
#
loop_
_entity.id
_entity.type
_entity.pdbx_description
1 polymer ?
#
loop_
_entity_poly.entity_id
_entity_poly.type
_entity_poly.pdbx_seq_one_letter_code
_entity_poly.pdbx_strand_id
1 'polypeptide(L)'
;MRFARLIFFVSGLLVCAAASADPRTVNDGVYSKAQAKVGEKLYADHCLLCHDKKYFRPILKRWEGQSLSILFTVMSTSMPENNPGFLTEKENVDMLAYILSLSRYAPGDTELDYQNGALDEIIVAARQRN
;
A
#
# COMPACT_ATOMS: atom_id res chain seq x y z
N MET A 1 -45.77 28.77 51.89
CA MET A 1 -45.27 27.48 51.42
C MET A 1 -44.64 27.71 50.07
N ARG A 2 -43.27 27.71 50.00
CA ARG A 2 -42.49 27.92 48.73
C ARG A 2 -41.92 26.59 48.32
N PHE A 3 -42.40 26.03 47.19
CA PHE A 3 -41.84 24.80 46.57
C PHE A 3 -40.62 25.20 45.74
N ALA A 4 -39.44 24.83 46.20
CA ALA A 4 -38.21 24.91 45.41
C ALA A 4 -38.18 23.76 44.41
N ARG A 5 -38.20 24.08 43.10
CA ARG A 5 -37.98 23.10 42.01
C ARG A 5 -36.48 22.91 41.84
N LEU A 6 -36.01 21.73 42.21
CA LEU A 6 -34.64 21.29 41.95
C LEU A 6 -34.56 20.81 40.48
N ILE A 7 -33.85 21.57 39.65
CA ILE A 7 -33.58 21.17 38.24
C ILE A 7 -32.28 20.40 38.24
N PHE A 8 -32.37 19.08 38.01
CA PHE A 8 -31.21 18.24 37.79
C PHE A 8 -30.76 18.43 36.34
N PHE A 9 -29.60 19.08 36.12
CA PHE A 9 -28.89 19.09 34.87
C PHE A 9 -28.15 17.74 34.72
N VAL A 10 -28.67 16.83 33.91
CA VAL A 10 -27.92 15.64 33.48
C VAL A 10 -27.01 16.06 32.34
N SER A 11 -25.75 16.31 32.68
CA SER A 11 -24.70 16.57 31.68
C SER A 11 -24.30 15.25 31.02
N GLY A 12 -24.87 14.97 29.84
CA GLY A 12 -24.53 13.80 29.05
C GLY A 12 -23.11 13.96 28.46
N LEU A 13 -22.15 13.19 28.96
CA LEU A 13 -20.82 13.07 28.38
C LEU A 13 -20.94 12.29 27.04
N LEU A 14 -20.85 13.00 25.93
CA LEU A 14 -20.75 12.37 24.59
C LEU A 14 -19.35 11.77 24.46
N VAL A 15 -19.20 10.47 24.72
CA VAL A 15 -17.96 9.74 24.44
C VAL A 15 -17.91 9.50 22.92
N CYS A 16 -17.14 10.33 22.21
CA CYS A 16 -16.79 10.07 20.81
C CYS A 16 -15.84 8.88 20.79
N ALA A 17 -16.35 7.68 20.49
CA ALA A 17 -15.51 6.52 20.17
C ALA A 17 -14.83 6.81 18.82
N ALA A 18 -13.53 7.12 18.84
CA ALA A 18 -12.71 7.12 17.64
C ALA A 18 -12.64 5.68 17.15
N ALA A 19 -13.34 5.35 16.07
CA ALA A 19 -13.17 4.09 15.36
C ALA A 19 -11.76 4.11 14.76
N SER A 20 -10.85 3.34 15.32
CA SER A 20 -9.56 3.05 14.68
C SER A 20 -9.87 2.24 13.41
N ALA A 21 -9.72 2.86 12.24
CA ALA A 21 -9.77 2.12 11.00
C ALA A 21 -8.57 1.16 10.96
N ASP A 22 -8.80 -0.09 10.55
CA ASP A 22 -7.72 -1.03 10.32
C ASP A 22 -6.75 -0.47 9.27
N PRO A 23 -5.44 -0.71 9.41
CA PRO A 23 -4.47 -0.19 8.46
C PRO A 23 -4.74 -0.75 7.06
N ARG A 24 -4.64 0.11 6.04
CA ARG A 24 -4.75 -0.30 4.64
C ARG A 24 -3.67 -1.30 4.29
N THR A 25 -4.01 -2.34 3.55
CA THR A 25 -3.06 -3.40 3.16
C THR A 25 -3.01 -3.58 1.65
N VAL A 26 -2.03 -4.31 1.17
CA VAL A 26 -1.93 -4.70 -0.25
C VAL A 26 -3.09 -5.58 -0.74
N ASN A 27 -3.96 -6.08 0.16
CA ASN A 27 -5.18 -6.81 -0.20
C ASN A 27 -6.37 -5.89 -0.56
N ASP A 28 -6.27 -4.59 -0.30
CA ASP A 28 -7.39 -3.64 -0.43
C ASP A 28 -7.47 -2.99 -1.81
N GLY A 29 -6.98 -3.68 -2.85
CA GLY A 29 -7.05 -3.19 -4.22
C GLY A 29 -6.32 -1.88 -4.43
N VAL A 30 -5.08 -1.78 -3.95
CA VAL A 30 -4.30 -0.55 -3.86
C VAL A 30 -3.72 -0.07 -5.19
N TYR A 31 -3.86 -0.82 -6.28
CA TYR A 31 -3.37 -0.48 -7.62
C TYR A 31 -4.41 -0.81 -8.70
N SER A 32 -4.34 -0.15 -9.85
CA SER A 32 -5.23 -0.44 -10.99
C SER A 32 -4.60 -1.46 -11.96
N LYS A 33 -5.47 -2.18 -12.71
CA LYS A 33 -5.01 -3.07 -13.80
C LYS A 33 -4.24 -2.31 -14.88
N ALA A 34 -4.68 -1.07 -15.17
CA ALA A 34 -4.03 -0.23 -16.17
C ALA A 34 -2.61 0.12 -15.74
N GLN A 35 -2.43 0.51 -14.48
CA GLN A 35 -1.11 0.81 -13.91
C GLN A 35 -0.19 -0.42 -13.93
N ALA A 36 -0.67 -1.59 -13.50
CA ALA A 36 0.10 -2.82 -13.56
C ALA A 36 0.52 -3.19 -15.01
N LYS A 37 -0.29 -2.84 -16.01
CA LYS A 37 0.04 -3.06 -17.42
C LYS A 37 1.18 -2.16 -17.92
N VAL A 38 1.26 -0.92 -17.43
CA VAL A 38 2.42 -0.04 -17.67
C VAL A 38 3.65 -0.63 -17.00
N GLY A 39 3.53 -1.01 -15.73
CA GLY A 39 4.61 -1.64 -14.97
C GLY A 39 5.13 -2.95 -15.56
N GLU A 40 4.27 -3.74 -16.25
CA GLU A 40 4.68 -4.96 -16.95
C GLU A 40 5.74 -4.68 -18.02
N LYS A 41 5.57 -3.61 -18.80
CA LYS A 41 6.52 -3.21 -19.83
C LYS A 41 7.84 -2.77 -19.22
N LEU A 42 7.78 -1.91 -18.21
CA LEU A 42 8.97 -1.45 -17.50
C LEU A 42 9.73 -2.60 -16.83
N TYR A 43 9.00 -3.55 -16.27
CA TYR A 43 9.60 -4.75 -15.67
C TYR A 43 10.32 -5.62 -16.72
N ALA A 44 9.72 -5.79 -17.88
CA ALA A 44 10.33 -6.55 -18.98
C ALA A 44 11.63 -5.91 -19.46
N ASP A 45 11.67 -4.58 -19.51
CA ASP A 45 12.81 -3.83 -20.02
C ASP A 45 13.96 -3.70 -19.01
N HIS A 46 13.64 -3.61 -17.70
CA HIS A 46 14.62 -3.22 -16.67
C HIS A 46 14.87 -4.27 -15.58
N CYS A 47 13.97 -5.24 -15.39
CA CYS A 47 14.03 -6.16 -14.24
C CYS A 47 14.11 -7.64 -14.65
N LEU A 48 13.44 -8.03 -15.75
CA LEU A 48 13.22 -9.44 -16.11
C LEU A 48 14.52 -10.20 -16.37
N LEU A 49 15.57 -9.51 -16.80
CA LEU A 49 16.88 -10.14 -17.07
C LEU A 49 17.48 -10.78 -15.82
N CYS A 50 17.27 -10.15 -14.65
CA CYS A 50 17.82 -10.60 -13.37
C CYS A 50 16.75 -11.19 -12.43
N HIS A 51 15.51 -10.75 -12.54
CA HIS A 51 14.41 -11.13 -11.67
C HIS A 51 13.29 -11.78 -12.46
N ASP A 52 13.16 -13.10 -12.39
CA ASP A 52 12.03 -13.81 -12.99
C ASP A 52 10.68 -13.39 -12.35
N LYS A 53 9.57 -13.72 -13.03
CA LYS A 53 8.21 -13.34 -12.56
C LYS A 53 7.80 -13.97 -11.20
N LYS A 54 8.57 -14.90 -10.65
CA LYS A 54 8.29 -15.54 -9.36
C LYS A 54 9.12 -14.94 -8.24
N TYR A 55 10.15 -14.15 -8.57
CA TYR A 55 11.14 -13.62 -7.64
C TYR A 55 10.52 -12.87 -6.45
N PHE A 56 9.53 -12.04 -6.69
CA PHE A 56 8.97 -11.17 -5.65
C PHE A 56 8.01 -11.85 -4.67
N ARG A 57 7.44 -13.01 -4.99
CA ARG A 57 6.52 -13.70 -4.06
C ARG A 57 7.13 -14.05 -2.72
N PRO A 58 8.31 -14.72 -2.64
CA PRO A 58 8.94 -15.00 -1.36
C PRO A 58 9.46 -13.74 -0.67
N ILE A 59 9.77 -12.68 -1.43
CA ILE A 59 10.20 -11.41 -0.88
C ILE A 59 9.03 -10.73 -0.16
N LEU A 60 7.89 -10.54 -0.81
CA LEU A 60 6.70 -9.94 -0.19
C LEU A 60 6.27 -10.73 1.05
N LYS A 61 6.36 -12.06 1.02
CA LYS A 61 6.08 -12.87 2.21
C LYS A 61 7.01 -12.56 3.39
N ARG A 62 8.29 -12.30 3.15
CA ARG A 62 9.24 -11.91 4.21
C ARG A 62 9.03 -10.47 4.70
N TRP A 63 8.33 -9.66 3.92
CA TRP A 63 8.06 -8.26 4.21
C TRP A 63 6.67 -8.04 4.80
N GLU A 64 5.93 -9.10 5.09
CA GLU A 64 4.64 -9.00 5.79
C GLU A 64 4.79 -8.21 7.09
N GLY A 65 3.89 -7.26 7.32
CA GLY A 65 3.95 -6.33 8.44
C GLY A 65 4.77 -5.06 8.18
N GLN A 66 5.51 -4.98 7.07
CA GLN A 66 6.25 -3.79 6.69
C GLN A 66 5.41 -2.87 5.80
N SER A 67 5.73 -1.57 5.82
CA SER A 67 5.14 -0.60 4.90
C SER A 67 5.62 -0.85 3.46
N LEU A 68 4.74 -0.60 2.50
CA LEU A 68 5.05 -0.74 1.07
C LEU A 68 6.11 0.28 0.60
N SER A 69 6.24 1.40 1.30
CA SER A 69 7.25 2.43 1.04
C SER A 69 8.69 1.90 1.19
N ILE A 70 8.92 0.92 2.06
CA ILE A 70 10.24 0.32 2.24
C ILE A 70 10.66 -0.43 0.96
N LEU A 71 9.76 -1.23 0.38
CA LEU A 71 10.03 -1.92 -0.88
C LEU A 71 10.24 -0.92 -2.02
N PHE A 72 9.39 0.12 -2.09
CA PHE A 72 9.53 1.21 -3.05
C PHE A 72 10.90 1.89 -2.93
N THR A 73 11.33 2.22 -1.71
CA THR A 73 12.63 2.84 -1.46
C THR A 73 13.78 1.97 -1.93
N VAL A 74 13.77 0.68 -1.59
CA VAL A 74 14.81 -0.26 -2.06
C VAL A 74 14.84 -0.33 -3.59
N MET A 75 13.68 -0.40 -4.24
CA MET A 75 13.61 -0.42 -5.70
C MET A 75 14.14 0.87 -6.31
N SER A 76 13.67 2.01 -5.87
CA SER A 76 13.97 3.31 -6.47
C SER A 76 15.41 3.78 -6.24
N THR A 77 16.05 3.33 -5.15
CA THR A 77 17.42 3.76 -4.81
C THR A 77 18.50 2.77 -5.20
N SER A 78 18.17 1.48 -5.36
CA SER A 78 19.16 0.42 -5.54
C SER A 78 19.01 -0.35 -6.85
N MET A 79 17.90 -0.16 -7.57
CA MET A 79 17.63 -0.89 -8.82
C MET A 79 17.42 0.07 -10.01
N PRO A 80 17.74 -0.38 -11.22
CA PRO A 80 18.55 -1.57 -11.55
C PRO A 80 19.98 -1.45 -11.04
N GLU A 81 20.61 -2.54 -10.63
CA GLU A 81 21.94 -2.55 -9.99
C GLU A 81 23.03 -1.89 -10.84
N ASN A 82 22.94 -2.02 -12.16
CA ASN A 82 23.88 -1.41 -13.10
C ASN A 82 23.67 0.10 -13.30
N ASN A 83 22.55 0.67 -12.85
CA ASN A 83 22.25 2.10 -12.91
C ASN A 83 21.22 2.49 -11.83
N PRO A 84 21.59 2.47 -10.53
CA PRO A 84 20.69 2.77 -9.43
C PRO A 84 20.07 4.16 -9.54
N GLY A 85 18.77 4.28 -9.25
CA GLY A 85 18.06 5.54 -9.28
C GLY A 85 17.78 6.10 -10.69
N PHE A 86 18.00 5.32 -11.72
CA PHE A 86 17.76 5.72 -13.13
C PHE A 86 16.27 5.95 -13.41
N LEU A 87 15.39 5.14 -12.84
CA LEU A 87 13.96 5.19 -13.09
C LEU A 87 13.30 6.28 -12.23
N THR A 88 12.32 6.95 -12.81
CA THR A 88 11.50 7.93 -12.09
C THR A 88 10.66 7.26 -11.00
N GLU A 89 10.19 8.04 -10.03
CA GLU A 89 9.28 7.56 -8.99
C GLU A 89 8.00 6.95 -9.59
N LYS A 90 7.44 7.57 -10.64
CA LYS A 90 6.26 7.04 -11.34
C LYS A 90 6.53 5.69 -11.98
N GLU A 91 7.67 5.50 -12.62
CA GLU A 91 8.05 4.22 -13.21
C GLU A 91 8.25 3.15 -12.14
N ASN A 92 8.87 3.50 -11.02
CA ASN A 92 9.05 2.59 -9.90
C ASN A 92 7.70 2.17 -9.28
N VAL A 93 6.74 3.09 -9.10
CA VAL A 93 5.44 2.74 -8.53
C VAL A 93 4.59 1.92 -9.52
N ASP A 94 4.71 2.15 -10.83
CA ASP A 94 4.03 1.34 -11.83
C ASP A 94 4.58 -0.10 -11.85
N MET A 95 5.90 -0.26 -11.74
CA MET A 95 6.51 -1.58 -11.57
C MET A 95 6.10 -2.25 -10.26
N LEU A 96 5.98 -1.48 -9.17
CA LEU A 96 5.50 -2.01 -7.90
C LEU A 96 4.06 -2.53 -8.02
N ALA A 97 3.18 -1.83 -8.74
CA ALA A 97 1.83 -2.31 -9.06
C ALA A 97 1.87 -3.64 -9.85
N TYR A 98 2.78 -3.77 -10.80
CA TYR A 98 2.97 -5.04 -11.52
C TYR A 98 3.50 -6.16 -10.61
N ILE A 99 4.45 -5.89 -9.73
CA ILE A 99 4.98 -6.84 -8.74
C ILE A 99 3.87 -7.36 -7.82
N LEU A 100 2.97 -6.48 -7.36
CA LEU A 100 1.79 -6.86 -6.60
C LEU A 100 0.88 -7.80 -7.43
N SER A 101 0.68 -7.51 -8.71
CA SER A 101 -0.11 -8.35 -9.61
C SER A 101 0.52 -9.75 -9.82
N LEU A 102 1.84 -9.82 -10.00
CA LEU A 102 2.59 -11.08 -10.09
C LEU A 102 2.47 -11.92 -8.81
N SER A 103 2.32 -11.24 -7.67
CA SER A 103 2.12 -11.86 -6.36
C SER A 103 0.65 -12.20 -6.08
N ARG A 104 -0.25 -11.92 -7.06
CA ARG A 104 -1.67 -12.24 -7.05
C ARG A 104 -2.49 -11.46 -6.02
N TYR A 105 -2.08 -10.26 -5.65
CA TYR A 105 -2.96 -9.32 -4.97
C TYR A 105 -4.00 -8.80 -5.98
N ALA A 106 -5.23 -8.62 -5.53
CA ALA A 106 -6.29 -8.14 -6.40
C ALA A 106 -6.09 -6.65 -6.73
N PRO A 107 -6.29 -6.23 -7.99
CA PRO A 107 -6.33 -4.82 -8.33
C PRO A 107 -7.62 -4.18 -7.85
N GLY A 108 -7.57 -2.86 -7.63
CA GLY A 108 -8.73 -1.99 -7.43
C GLY A 108 -9.00 -1.08 -8.63
N ASP A 109 -9.72 0.00 -8.36
CA ASP A 109 -10.15 0.97 -9.39
C ASP A 109 -9.22 2.18 -9.49
N THR A 110 -8.36 2.40 -8.49
CA THR A 110 -7.44 3.54 -8.41
C THR A 110 -5.99 3.10 -8.60
N GLU A 111 -5.16 4.00 -9.11
CA GLU A 111 -3.72 3.77 -9.18
C GLU A 111 -3.10 3.77 -7.78
N LEU A 112 -2.03 3.01 -7.62
CA LEU A 112 -1.16 3.08 -6.46
C LEU A 112 -0.50 4.45 -6.44
N ASP A 113 -0.79 5.22 -5.40
CA ASP A 113 -0.21 6.54 -5.18
C ASP A 113 1.09 6.42 -4.38
N TYR A 114 2.06 7.27 -4.67
CA TYR A 114 3.36 7.33 -4.00
C TYR A 114 3.65 8.69 -3.38
N GLN A 115 2.77 9.67 -3.62
CA GLN A 115 2.96 11.03 -3.13
C GLN A 115 2.52 11.17 -1.67
N ASN A 116 3.07 12.17 -1.00
CA ASN A 116 2.68 12.56 0.35
C ASN A 116 2.70 11.43 1.40
N GLY A 117 3.58 10.44 1.21
CA GLY A 117 3.68 9.30 2.14
C GLY A 117 2.59 8.24 1.98
N ALA A 118 1.84 8.25 0.86
CA ALA A 118 0.73 7.31 0.65
C ALA A 118 1.16 5.84 0.76
N LEU A 119 2.39 5.50 0.38
CA LEU A 119 2.93 4.15 0.50
C LEU A 119 3.27 3.74 1.94
N ASP A 120 3.47 4.71 2.84
CA ASP A 120 3.77 4.44 4.26
C ASP A 120 2.55 3.87 4.97
N GLU A 121 1.35 4.22 4.52
CA GLU A 121 0.07 3.80 5.09
C GLU A 121 -0.41 2.43 4.57
N ILE A 122 0.30 1.84 3.58
CA ILE A 122 -0.05 0.56 2.99
C ILE A 122 0.86 -0.53 3.55
N ILE A 123 0.30 -1.49 4.25
CA ILE A 123 1.05 -2.60 4.86
C ILE A 123 1.06 -3.82 3.93
N VAL A 124 2.23 -4.40 3.75
CA VAL A 124 2.37 -5.71 3.09
C VAL A 124 1.76 -6.76 4.00
N ALA A 125 0.71 -7.43 3.57
CA ALA A 125 0.00 -8.45 4.32
C ALA A 125 -0.01 -9.77 3.58
N ALA A 126 -0.21 -10.86 4.30
CA ALA A 126 -0.42 -12.17 3.67
C ALA A 126 -1.60 -12.10 2.69
N ARG A 127 -1.42 -12.69 1.50
CA ARG A 127 -2.46 -12.66 0.48
C ARG A 127 -3.72 -13.41 0.95
N GLN A 128 -4.83 -12.72 0.92
CA GLN A 128 -6.14 -13.35 1.16
C GLN A 128 -6.53 -14.18 -0.08
N ARG A 129 -6.96 -15.42 0.15
CA ARG A 129 -7.49 -16.31 -0.88
C ARG A 129 -9.01 -16.25 -0.78
N ASN A 130 -9.62 -15.56 -1.72
CA ASN A 130 -11.08 -15.63 -1.92
C ASN A 130 -11.44 -16.92 -2.64
#